data_bf6590f7e36c4d500e8688fffb639a1d
#
_entry.id   bf6590f7e36c4d500e8688fffb639a1d
#
_cell.length_a   1.000
_cell.length_b   1.000
_cell.length_c   1.000
_cell.angle_alpha   90.00
_cell.angle_beta   90.00
_cell.angle_gamma   90.00
#
_symmetry.space_group_name_H-M   'P 1'
#
loop_
_entity.id
_entity.type
_entity.pdbx_description
1 polymer ?
#
loop_
_entity_poly.entity_id
_entity_poly.type
_entity_poly.pdbx_seq_one_letter_code
_entity_poly.pdbx_strand_id
1 'polypeptide(L)'
;VDLRDRVIVVTGGGNGIGRALCERFHREGARKVVVADLEHDSAAAVAAAIDGDAFGVDVRDESQIQAMVATVEQRYGAVDLFCSNAGIIALDGEPWWATSAPNATWQAMWEIHVMSHVYAARACLPGMLARGAGYFLNTASAAGLLNQVGDAAYSTTKHAAVGFAESLAITHGDDGIGVSVLCPQAVATRMIGSVGDGGGGTAGVDGVLTPQQVADEVVTGLAAEQFLILPHKEVAIYRQRKADDYDRWLGGMRKLRRRFGPPQP
;
A
#
# COMPACT_ATOMS: atom_id res chain seq x y z
N VAL A 1 -4.56 -3.37 16.94
CA VAL A 1 -4.76 -1.97 17.41
C VAL A 1 -6.24 -1.61 17.33
N ASP A 2 -6.78 -0.94 18.33
CA ASP A 2 -8.11 -0.34 18.31
C ASP A 2 -8.03 1.02 17.60
N LEU A 3 -8.91 1.24 16.60
CA LEU A 3 -8.96 2.46 15.80
C LEU A 3 -9.81 3.57 16.47
N ARG A 4 -10.59 3.24 17.47
CA ARG A 4 -11.45 4.19 18.18
C ARG A 4 -10.60 5.27 18.88
N ASP A 5 -11.01 6.50 18.71
CA ASP A 5 -10.36 7.69 19.27
C ASP A 5 -8.91 7.91 18.79
N ARG A 6 -8.53 7.37 17.63
CA ARG A 6 -7.19 7.50 17.04
C ARG A 6 -7.12 8.61 16.00
N VAL A 7 -5.95 9.22 15.89
CA VAL A 7 -5.58 10.11 14.78
C VAL A 7 -4.89 9.28 13.71
N ILE A 8 -5.50 9.23 12.53
CA ILE A 8 -5.07 8.34 11.44
C ILE A 8 -4.78 9.16 10.19
N VAL A 9 -3.64 8.94 9.57
CA VAL A 9 -3.25 9.55 8.29
C VAL A 9 -3.27 8.48 7.20
N VAL A 10 -3.88 8.78 6.04
CA VAL A 10 -3.93 7.88 4.88
C VAL A 10 -3.44 8.62 3.64
N THR A 11 -2.34 8.18 3.03
CA THR A 11 -1.87 8.70 1.73
C THR A 11 -2.53 7.98 0.56
N GLY A 12 -2.77 8.69 -0.55
CA GLY A 12 -3.60 8.19 -1.65
C GLY A 12 -5.06 7.98 -1.19
N GLY A 13 -5.51 8.82 -0.25
CA GLY A 13 -6.81 8.70 0.40
C GLY A 13 -8.00 9.20 -0.42
N GLY A 14 -7.75 9.88 -1.53
CA GLY A 14 -8.80 10.44 -2.39
C GLY A 14 -9.55 9.40 -3.22
N ASN A 15 -8.99 8.20 -3.44
CA ASN A 15 -9.55 7.19 -4.33
C ASN A 15 -9.29 5.75 -3.86
N GLY A 16 -9.99 4.80 -4.47
CA GLY A 16 -9.71 3.37 -4.38
C GLY A 16 -9.63 2.82 -2.95
N ILE A 17 -8.56 2.06 -2.67
CA ILE A 17 -8.33 1.46 -1.34
C ILE A 17 -8.19 2.55 -0.28
N GLY A 18 -7.41 3.62 -0.54
CA GLY A 18 -7.19 4.69 0.43
C GLY A 18 -8.49 5.38 0.86
N ARG A 19 -9.37 5.70 -0.10
CA ARG A 19 -10.70 6.23 0.21
C ARG A 19 -11.51 5.26 1.07
N ALA A 20 -11.54 3.98 0.71
CA ALA A 20 -12.27 2.98 1.48
C ALA A 20 -11.72 2.80 2.90
N LEU A 21 -10.39 2.91 3.08
CA LEU A 21 -9.76 2.94 4.40
C LEU A 21 -10.22 4.16 5.21
N CYS A 22 -10.17 5.36 4.61
CA CYS A 22 -10.63 6.59 5.30
C CYS A 22 -12.08 6.47 5.77
N GLU A 23 -12.99 6.05 4.87
CA GLU A 23 -14.41 5.85 5.18
C GLU A 23 -14.61 4.77 6.25
N ARG A 24 -13.82 3.69 6.20
CA ARG A 24 -13.92 2.60 7.16
C ARG A 24 -13.39 2.99 8.53
N PHE A 25 -12.25 3.66 8.62
CA PHE A 25 -11.67 4.11 9.89
C PHE A 25 -12.56 5.13 10.60
N HIS A 26 -13.19 6.03 9.85
CA HIS A 26 -14.21 6.92 10.39
C HIS A 26 -15.37 6.12 11.04
N ARG A 27 -15.89 5.09 10.36
CA ARG A 27 -16.95 4.22 10.90
C ARG A 27 -16.52 3.41 12.14
N GLU A 28 -15.24 3.11 12.29
CA GLU A 28 -14.67 2.49 13.49
C GLU A 28 -14.55 3.48 14.68
N GLY A 29 -14.88 4.75 14.49
CA GLY A 29 -14.84 5.77 15.53
C GLY A 29 -13.47 6.41 15.71
N ALA A 30 -12.65 6.47 14.65
CA ALA A 30 -11.42 7.24 14.68
C ALA A 30 -11.71 8.69 15.08
N ARG A 31 -10.89 9.28 15.95
CA ARG A 31 -11.04 10.67 16.39
C ARG A 31 -10.86 11.65 15.25
N LYS A 32 -9.89 11.40 14.40
CA LYS A 32 -9.67 12.16 13.17
C LYS A 32 -9.02 11.28 12.10
N VAL A 33 -9.57 11.34 10.89
CA VAL A 33 -8.96 10.75 9.70
C VAL A 33 -8.45 11.86 8.81
N VAL A 34 -7.17 11.85 8.51
CA VAL A 34 -6.50 12.79 7.62
C VAL A 34 -6.34 12.13 6.25
N VAL A 35 -6.95 12.73 5.24
CA VAL A 35 -6.96 12.28 3.86
C VAL A 35 -5.89 13.03 3.08
N ALA A 36 -4.78 12.38 2.76
CA ALA A 36 -3.71 12.97 1.95
C ALA A 36 -3.73 12.37 0.53
N ASP A 37 -3.68 13.22 -0.48
CA ASP A 37 -3.60 12.80 -1.89
C ASP A 37 -2.83 13.85 -2.70
N LEU A 38 -2.26 13.43 -3.83
CA LEU A 38 -1.66 14.37 -4.79
C LEU A 38 -2.74 15.33 -5.32
N GLU A 39 -3.93 14.81 -5.58
CA GLU A 39 -5.10 15.57 -6.01
C GLU A 39 -5.90 16.05 -4.79
N HIS A 40 -5.60 17.27 -4.33
CA HIS A 40 -6.26 17.87 -3.16
C HIS A 40 -7.79 17.82 -3.23
N ASP A 41 -8.40 18.08 -4.37
CA ASP A 41 -9.86 18.09 -4.51
C ASP A 41 -10.47 16.70 -4.27
N SER A 42 -9.80 15.64 -4.70
CA SER A 42 -10.19 14.26 -4.40
C SER A 42 -10.10 13.97 -2.89
N ALA A 43 -9.02 14.41 -2.24
CA ALA A 43 -8.87 14.30 -0.79
C ALA A 43 -9.95 15.09 -0.05
N ALA A 44 -10.23 16.33 -0.48
CA ALA A 44 -11.23 17.20 0.13
C ALA A 44 -12.65 16.62 0.05
N ALA A 45 -13.00 16.01 -1.09
CA ALA A 45 -14.30 15.37 -1.24
C ALA A 45 -14.51 14.20 -0.27
N VAL A 46 -13.46 13.37 -0.06
CA VAL A 46 -13.50 12.27 0.92
C VAL A 46 -13.51 12.80 2.34
N ALA A 47 -12.65 13.76 2.66
CA ALA A 47 -12.57 14.36 4.00
C ALA A 47 -13.89 15.00 4.42
N ALA A 48 -14.57 15.73 3.52
CA ALA A 48 -15.88 16.32 3.80
C ALA A 48 -16.96 15.27 4.13
N ALA A 49 -16.89 14.08 3.52
CA ALA A 49 -17.85 13.01 3.76
C ALA A 49 -17.69 12.31 5.12
N ILE A 50 -16.52 12.44 5.76
CA ILE A 50 -16.16 11.74 7.01
C ILE A 50 -15.76 12.69 8.14
N ASP A 51 -16.05 13.98 8.02
CA ASP A 51 -15.58 15.01 8.96
C ASP A 51 -14.05 14.92 9.21
N GLY A 52 -13.29 14.62 8.16
CA GLY A 52 -11.84 14.50 8.17
C GLY A 52 -11.15 15.81 7.76
N ASP A 53 -9.82 15.77 7.68
CA ASP A 53 -9.01 16.86 7.11
C ASP A 53 -8.37 16.41 5.79
N ALA A 54 -8.29 17.32 4.82
CA ALA A 54 -7.68 17.08 3.52
C ALA A 54 -6.31 17.77 3.39
N PHE A 55 -5.35 17.07 2.79
CA PHE A 55 -4.04 17.61 2.42
C PHE A 55 -3.68 17.24 0.98
N GLY A 56 -3.26 18.26 0.19
CA GLY A 56 -2.59 18.03 -1.09
C GLY A 56 -1.11 17.73 -0.84
N VAL A 57 -0.68 16.49 -1.08
CA VAL A 57 0.69 16.03 -0.76
C VAL A 57 1.23 15.17 -1.89
N ASP A 58 2.37 15.56 -2.44
CA ASP A 58 3.19 14.66 -3.24
C ASP A 58 4.05 13.81 -2.30
N VAL A 59 3.76 12.52 -2.22
CA VAL A 59 4.47 11.59 -1.32
C VAL A 59 5.94 11.38 -1.69
N ARG A 60 6.38 11.84 -2.86
CA ARG A 60 7.78 11.83 -3.29
C ARG A 60 8.60 12.95 -2.65
N ASP A 61 7.94 13.95 -2.08
CA ASP A 61 8.54 15.08 -1.41
C ASP A 61 8.49 14.87 0.12
N GLU A 62 9.65 14.55 0.70
CA GLU A 62 9.79 14.33 2.14
C GLU A 62 9.33 15.54 2.95
N SER A 63 9.59 16.75 2.47
CA SER A 63 9.24 17.99 3.19
C SER A 63 7.73 18.19 3.29
N GLN A 64 6.97 17.81 2.27
CA GLN A 64 5.50 17.87 2.31
C GLN A 64 4.92 16.86 3.30
N ILE A 65 5.46 15.64 3.37
CA ILE A 65 5.06 14.65 4.37
C ILE A 65 5.35 15.15 5.78
N GLN A 66 6.55 15.70 6.02
CA GLN A 66 6.93 16.25 7.32
C GLN A 66 6.04 17.43 7.73
N ALA A 67 5.76 18.36 6.82
CA ALA A 67 4.89 19.51 7.08
C ALA A 67 3.44 19.07 7.39
N MET A 68 2.92 18.08 6.66
CA MET A 68 1.61 17.50 6.93
C MET A 68 1.56 16.87 8.33
N VAL A 69 2.50 15.99 8.66
CA VAL A 69 2.56 15.32 9.98
C VAL A 69 2.65 16.36 11.09
N ALA A 70 3.55 17.34 10.99
CA ALA A 70 3.68 18.42 11.98
C ALA A 70 2.37 19.20 12.16
N THR A 71 1.66 19.50 11.08
CA THR A 71 0.35 20.18 11.13
C THR A 71 -0.71 19.33 11.81
N VAL A 72 -0.75 18.03 11.51
CA VAL A 72 -1.68 17.08 12.13
C VAL A 72 -1.41 16.96 13.62
N GLU A 73 -0.15 16.81 14.01
CA GLU A 73 0.25 16.71 15.42
C GLU A 73 -0.06 17.99 16.21
N GLN A 74 0.12 19.15 15.59
CA GLN A 74 -0.24 20.44 16.20
C GLN A 74 -1.75 20.57 16.44
N ARG A 75 -2.58 20.06 15.52
CA ARG A 75 -4.05 20.21 15.58
C ARG A 75 -4.71 19.16 16.45
N TYR A 76 -4.25 17.93 16.36
CA TYR A 76 -4.96 16.76 16.89
C TYR A 76 -4.15 15.96 17.90
N GLY A 77 -2.89 16.34 18.14
CA GLY A 77 -1.94 15.53 18.91
C GLY A 77 -1.31 14.44 18.04
N ALA A 78 -0.66 13.49 18.69
CA ALA A 78 0.16 12.49 18.02
C ALA A 78 -0.60 11.68 16.93
N VAL A 79 0.07 11.42 15.82
CA VAL A 79 -0.41 10.44 14.81
C VAL A 79 -0.31 9.03 15.39
N ASP A 80 -1.44 8.35 15.56
CA ASP A 80 -1.50 6.99 16.10
C ASP A 80 -1.26 5.91 15.05
N LEU A 81 -1.82 6.10 13.83
CA LEU A 81 -1.67 5.20 12.71
C LEU A 81 -1.34 6.01 11.45
N PHE A 82 -0.25 5.65 10.77
CA PHE A 82 0.07 6.18 9.45
C PHE A 82 -0.06 5.09 8.38
N CYS A 83 -0.94 5.31 7.41
CA CYS A 83 -1.19 4.41 6.28
C CYS A 83 -0.49 4.93 5.03
N SER A 84 0.68 4.39 4.70
CA SER A 84 1.38 4.63 3.44
C SER A 84 0.71 3.79 2.34
N ASN A 85 -0.29 4.38 1.66
CA ASN A 85 -1.11 3.67 0.70
C ASN A 85 -0.99 4.20 -0.73
N ALA A 86 -0.49 5.40 -0.94
CA ALA A 86 -0.28 5.95 -2.29
C ALA A 86 0.55 5.00 -3.17
N GLY A 87 0.15 4.85 -4.42
CA GLY A 87 0.83 3.95 -5.35
C GLY A 87 0.44 4.19 -6.79
N ILE A 88 1.29 3.76 -7.70
CA ILE A 88 1.09 3.79 -9.16
C ILE A 88 1.38 2.42 -9.77
N ILE A 89 0.96 2.22 -11.00
CA ILE A 89 1.33 1.06 -11.80
C ILE A 89 1.72 1.52 -13.21
N ALA A 90 2.69 0.86 -13.81
CA ALA A 90 3.03 1.02 -15.22
C ALA A 90 3.60 -0.31 -15.72
N LEU A 91 3.15 -0.73 -16.89
CA LEU A 91 3.63 -1.96 -17.52
C LEU A 91 5.04 -1.79 -18.09
N ASP A 92 5.72 -2.93 -18.31
CA ASP A 92 7.08 -2.93 -18.88
C ASP A 92 7.14 -2.24 -20.28
N GLY A 93 6.08 -2.36 -21.09
CA GLY A 93 6.03 -1.81 -22.45
C GLY A 93 6.83 -2.63 -23.45
N GLU A 94 6.70 -2.31 -24.74
CA GLU A 94 7.44 -3.00 -25.80
C GLU A 94 8.96 -2.82 -25.65
N PRO A 95 9.78 -3.83 -25.96
CA PRO A 95 9.45 -5.19 -26.43
C PRO A 95 9.08 -6.19 -25.33
N TRP A 96 8.58 -5.76 -24.20
CA TRP A 96 8.10 -6.56 -23.08
C TRP A 96 9.19 -7.37 -22.37
N TRP A 97 10.36 -6.82 -22.30
CA TRP A 97 11.44 -7.34 -21.46
C TRP A 97 11.31 -6.78 -20.06
N ALA A 98 11.82 -7.50 -19.07
CA ALA A 98 11.87 -7.00 -17.69
C ALA A 98 12.67 -5.69 -17.52
N THR A 99 13.33 -5.23 -18.56
CA THR A 99 14.13 -4.00 -18.62
C THR A 99 13.55 -2.95 -19.56
N SER A 100 12.34 -3.16 -20.11
CA SER A 100 11.77 -2.24 -21.11
C SER A 100 11.26 -0.94 -20.51
N ALA A 101 10.82 -0.95 -19.24
CA ALA A 101 10.34 0.27 -18.59
C ALA A 101 11.45 1.33 -18.52
N PRO A 102 11.16 2.60 -18.89
CA PRO A 102 12.13 3.70 -18.80
C PRO A 102 12.64 3.94 -17.37
N ASN A 103 13.86 4.44 -17.25
CA ASN A 103 14.44 4.80 -15.93
C ASN A 103 13.53 5.73 -15.13
N ALA A 104 12.84 6.67 -15.79
CA ALA A 104 11.90 7.58 -15.10
C ALA A 104 10.74 6.82 -14.44
N THR A 105 10.25 5.74 -15.07
CA THR A 105 9.20 4.87 -14.49
C THR A 105 9.73 4.14 -13.26
N TRP A 106 10.93 3.54 -13.35
CA TRP A 106 11.60 2.90 -12.22
C TRP A 106 11.78 3.86 -11.06
N GLN A 107 12.27 5.07 -11.33
CA GLN A 107 12.52 6.10 -10.33
C GLN A 107 11.21 6.54 -9.66
N ALA A 108 10.17 6.86 -10.45
CA ALA A 108 8.88 7.27 -9.92
C ALA A 108 8.25 6.19 -9.02
N MET A 109 8.32 4.91 -9.44
CA MET A 109 7.82 3.81 -8.60
C MET A 109 8.64 3.63 -7.32
N TRP A 110 9.95 3.80 -7.39
CA TRP A 110 10.81 3.72 -6.21
C TRP A 110 10.47 4.83 -5.21
N GLU A 111 10.33 6.06 -5.67
CA GLU A 111 9.98 7.20 -4.83
C GLU A 111 8.61 7.02 -4.16
N ILE A 112 7.60 6.58 -4.94
CA ILE A 112 6.24 6.43 -4.42
C ILE A 112 6.06 5.18 -3.57
N HIS A 113 6.65 4.02 -3.94
CA HIS A 113 6.39 2.76 -3.25
C HIS A 113 7.36 2.45 -2.10
N VAL A 114 8.53 3.10 -2.09
CA VAL A 114 9.59 2.82 -1.11
C VAL A 114 9.91 4.07 -0.30
N MET A 115 10.37 5.13 -0.97
CA MET A 115 10.83 6.31 -0.26
C MET A 115 9.71 7.02 0.51
N SER A 116 8.48 7.04 -0.02
CA SER A 116 7.34 7.60 0.70
C SER A 116 7.08 6.93 2.04
N HIS A 117 7.27 5.60 2.12
CA HIS A 117 7.15 4.84 3.38
C HIS A 117 8.28 5.21 4.35
N VAL A 118 9.50 5.39 3.83
CA VAL A 118 10.65 5.86 4.63
C VAL A 118 10.40 7.27 5.16
N TYR A 119 9.89 8.18 4.33
CA TYR A 119 9.59 9.56 4.74
C TYR A 119 8.49 9.62 5.80
N ALA A 120 7.43 8.83 5.65
CA ALA A 120 6.38 8.69 6.65
C ALA A 120 6.92 8.18 8.00
N ALA A 121 7.77 7.15 7.95
CA ALA A 121 8.41 6.63 9.15
C ALA A 121 9.31 7.69 9.81
N ARG A 122 10.15 8.39 9.07
CA ARG A 122 11.01 9.46 9.60
C ARG A 122 10.20 10.59 10.26
N ALA A 123 9.04 10.93 9.68
CA ALA A 123 8.19 11.97 10.23
C ALA A 123 7.49 11.57 11.53
N CYS A 124 7.06 10.30 11.67
CA CYS A 124 6.22 9.85 12.79
C CYS A 124 7.00 9.13 13.89
N LEU A 125 8.07 8.36 13.56
CA LEU A 125 8.80 7.54 14.53
C LEU A 125 9.30 8.30 15.76
N PRO A 126 9.88 9.50 15.66
CA PRO A 126 10.37 10.20 16.85
C PRO A 126 9.28 10.40 17.90
N GLY A 127 8.09 10.84 17.48
CA GLY A 127 6.93 11.01 18.36
C GLY A 127 6.36 9.68 18.85
N MET A 128 6.32 8.67 18.00
CA MET A 128 5.85 7.32 18.34
C MET A 128 6.76 6.65 19.39
N LEU A 129 8.07 6.70 19.20
CA LEU A 129 9.07 6.14 20.13
C LEU A 129 9.06 6.87 21.48
N ALA A 130 8.94 8.21 21.47
CA ALA A 130 8.90 8.99 22.71
C ALA A 130 7.72 8.61 23.64
N ARG A 131 6.60 8.12 23.08
CA ARG A 131 5.43 7.66 23.85
C ARG A 131 5.31 6.14 23.96
N GLY A 132 6.21 5.37 23.31
CA GLY A 132 6.16 3.92 23.31
C GLY A 132 4.92 3.34 22.61
N ALA A 133 4.33 4.07 21.64
CA ALA A 133 3.13 3.65 20.94
C ALA A 133 3.00 4.30 19.57
N GLY A 134 2.70 3.51 18.56
CA GLY A 134 2.44 3.95 17.19
C GLY A 134 2.22 2.77 16.25
N TYR A 135 1.66 3.04 15.07
CA TYR A 135 1.39 1.98 14.11
C TYR A 135 1.61 2.45 12.66
N PHE A 136 2.19 1.58 11.84
CA PHE A 136 2.32 1.78 10.40
C PHE A 136 1.56 0.70 9.64
N LEU A 137 0.74 1.11 8.67
CA LEU A 137 0.15 0.25 7.66
C LEU A 137 0.78 0.58 6.31
N ASN A 138 1.56 -0.32 5.75
CA ASN A 138 2.22 -0.15 4.46
C ASN A 138 1.50 -0.93 3.37
N THR A 139 0.94 -0.26 2.36
CA THR A 139 0.29 -0.93 1.24
C THR A 139 1.34 -1.34 0.20
N ALA A 140 1.69 -2.62 0.23
CA ALA A 140 2.49 -3.26 -0.82
C ALA A 140 1.59 -3.82 -1.94
N SER A 141 1.65 -5.10 -2.20
CA SER A 141 0.83 -5.86 -3.15
C SER A 141 1.17 -7.35 -3.01
N ALA A 142 0.33 -8.25 -3.47
CA ALA A 142 0.71 -9.64 -3.73
C ALA A 142 1.91 -9.74 -4.69
N ALA A 143 2.09 -8.75 -5.59
CA ALA A 143 3.27 -8.63 -6.43
C ALA A 143 4.58 -8.48 -5.63
N GLY A 144 4.52 -7.94 -4.42
CA GLY A 144 5.66 -7.83 -3.50
C GLY A 144 6.04 -9.15 -2.81
N LEU A 145 5.22 -10.17 -2.95
CA LEU A 145 5.45 -11.52 -2.42
C LEU A 145 5.67 -12.55 -3.53
N LEU A 146 4.92 -12.40 -4.63
CA LEU A 146 4.78 -13.42 -5.68
C LEU A 146 5.40 -12.99 -7.01
N ASN A 147 5.62 -11.70 -7.24
CA ASN A 147 5.89 -11.09 -8.54
C ASN A 147 4.62 -10.85 -9.39
N GLN A 148 4.71 -9.92 -10.33
CA GLN A 148 3.67 -9.59 -11.30
C GLN A 148 4.23 -9.77 -12.72
N VAL A 149 3.51 -10.48 -13.57
CA VAL A 149 3.92 -10.68 -14.97
C VAL A 149 3.73 -9.37 -15.76
N GLY A 150 4.77 -8.94 -16.48
CA GLY A 150 4.72 -7.77 -17.36
C GLY A 150 4.89 -6.42 -16.63
N ASP A 151 5.36 -6.44 -15.38
CA ASP A 151 5.61 -5.24 -14.61
C ASP A 151 6.76 -5.47 -13.60
N ALA A 152 7.98 -5.42 -14.12
CA ALA A 152 9.18 -5.69 -13.33
C ALA A 152 9.44 -4.59 -12.29
N ALA A 153 9.27 -3.32 -12.68
CA ALA A 153 9.51 -2.18 -11.80
C ALA A 153 8.53 -2.19 -10.61
N TYR A 154 7.25 -2.45 -10.87
CA TYR A 154 6.23 -2.58 -9.83
C TYR A 154 6.55 -3.71 -8.85
N SER A 155 6.80 -4.90 -9.38
CA SER A 155 7.12 -6.07 -8.55
C SER A 155 8.34 -5.84 -7.67
N THR A 156 9.41 -5.27 -8.24
CA THR A 156 10.65 -4.99 -7.52
C THR A 156 10.40 -3.99 -6.40
N THR A 157 9.72 -2.88 -6.67
CA THR A 157 9.47 -1.85 -5.65
C THR A 157 8.49 -2.32 -4.58
N LYS A 158 7.51 -3.17 -4.93
CA LYS A 158 6.59 -3.77 -3.94
C LYS A 158 7.27 -4.83 -3.06
N HIS A 159 8.27 -5.57 -3.56
CA HIS A 159 9.14 -6.40 -2.70
C HIS A 159 9.97 -5.52 -1.74
N ALA A 160 10.52 -4.42 -2.22
CA ALA A 160 11.27 -3.48 -1.38
C ALA A 160 10.38 -2.86 -0.28
N ALA A 161 9.12 -2.53 -0.59
CA ALA A 161 8.16 -2.05 0.42
C ALA A 161 7.87 -3.08 1.52
N VAL A 162 7.76 -4.38 1.17
CA VAL A 162 7.64 -5.46 2.17
C VAL A 162 8.89 -5.54 3.03
N GLY A 163 10.09 -5.54 2.41
CA GLY A 163 11.35 -5.59 3.16
C GLY A 163 11.56 -4.40 4.10
N PHE A 164 11.10 -3.20 3.70
CA PHE A 164 11.13 -2.04 4.59
C PHE A 164 10.17 -2.19 5.77
N ALA A 165 8.95 -2.69 5.54
CA ALA A 165 7.98 -2.96 6.61
C ALA A 165 8.51 -4.02 7.60
N GLU A 166 9.16 -5.08 7.11
CA GLU A 166 9.84 -6.09 7.95
C GLU A 166 10.93 -5.43 8.81
N SER A 167 11.75 -4.56 8.20
CA SER A 167 12.81 -3.85 8.92
C SER A 167 12.26 -2.96 10.03
N LEU A 168 11.16 -2.24 9.79
CA LEU A 168 10.47 -1.45 10.82
C LEU A 168 9.96 -2.33 11.97
N ALA A 169 9.29 -3.43 11.64
CA ALA A 169 8.74 -4.36 12.64
C ALA A 169 9.83 -5.02 13.49
N ILE A 170 10.94 -5.44 12.86
CA ILE A 170 12.08 -6.07 13.55
C ILE A 170 12.80 -5.05 14.45
N THR A 171 12.98 -3.82 13.96
CA THR A 171 13.81 -2.84 14.69
C THR A 171 13.05 -2.20 15.85
N HIS A 172 11.74 -1.94 15.69
CA HIS A 172 10.98 -1.10 16.62
C HIS A 172 9.79 -1.82 17.27
N GLY A 173 9.61 -3.12 17.02
CA GLY A 173 8.50 -3.87 17.62
C GLY A 173 8.55 -3.87 19.15
N ASP A 174 9.73 -4.03 19.74
CA ASP A 174 9.94 -4.01 21.20
C ASP A 174 9.83 -2.59 21.79
N ASP A 175 9.87 -1.55 20.94
CA ASP A 175 9.68 -0.15 21.33
C ASP A 175 8.20 0.27 21.30
N GLY A 176 7.27 -0.66 21.11
CA GLY A 176 5.82 -0.41 21.06
C GLY A 176 5.32 0.08 19.70
N ILE A 177 6.09 -0.13 18.63
CA ILE A 177 5.69 0.25 17.27
C ILE A 177 5.12 -0.96 16.51
N GLY A 178 3.81 -0.94 16.25
CA GLY A 178 3.16 -1.94 15.42
C GLY A 178 3.37 -1.67 13.92
N VAL A 179 3.45 -2.74 13.14
CA VAL A 179 3.58 -2.64 11.68
C VAL A 179 2.74 -3.72 11.02
N SER A 180 1.93 -3.31 10.03
CA SER A 180 1.25 -4.22 9.12
C SER A 180 1.61 -3.91 7.68
N VAL A 181 1.66 -4.93 6.84
CA VAL A 181 1.79 -4.77 5.39
C VAL A 181 0.58 -5.37 4.69
N LEU A 182 -0.10 -4.54 3.90
CA LEU A 182 -1.26 -4.93 3.10
C LEU A 182 -0.80 -5.40 1.72
N CYS A 183 -1.11 -6.65 1.36
CA CYS A 183 -0.72 -7.27 0.10
C CYS A 183 -1.93 -7.77 -0.70
N PRO A 184 -2.73 -6.91 -1.33
CA PRO A 184 -3.84 -7.31 -2.17
C PRO A 184 -3.38 -7.80 -3.54
N GLN A 185 -4.21 -8.64 -4.20
CA GLN A 185 -4.20 -8.85 -5.64
C GLN A 185 -5.07 -7.79 -6.33
N ALA A 186 -5.89 -8.20 -7.32
CA ALA A 186 -6.75 -7.28 -8.05
C ALA A 186 -7.85 -6.66 -7.18
N VAL A 187 -7.94 -5.33 -7.18
CA VAL A 187 -8.98 -4.57 -6.48
C VAL A 187 -9.59 -3.58 -7.47
N ALA A 188 -10.92 -3.51 -7.52
CA ALA A 188 -11.69 -2.66 -8.43
C ALA A 188 -11.43 -1.16 -8.18
N THR A 189 -10.32 -0.65 -8.69
CA THR A 189 -9.85 0.73 -8.57
C THR A 189 -9.52 1.32 -9.94
N ARG A 190 -9.29 2.64 -10.02
CA ARG A 190 -8.79 3.28 -11.24
C ARG A 190 -7.47 2.65 -11.74
N MET A 191 -6.63 2.17 -10.83
CA MET A 191 -5.35 1.53 -11.15
C MET A 191 -5.52 0.29 -12.04
N ILE A 192 -6.51 -0.56 -11.76
CA ILE A 192 -6.82 -1.73 -12.61
C ILE A 192 -7.40 -1.30 -13.96
N GLY A 193 -8.26 -0.30 -13.98
CA GLY A 193 -8.84 0.25 -15.20
C GLY A 193 -7.82 0.89 -16.14
N SER A 194 -6.65 1.27 -15.64
CA SER A 194 -5.56 1.85 -16.44
C SER A 194 -4.64 0.80 -17.09
N VAL A 195 -4.76 -0.49 -16.72
CA VAL A 195 -3.94 -1.58 -17.24
C VAL A 195 -4.82 -2.75 -17.71
N GLY A 196 -4.96 -2.90 -19.01
CA GLY A 196 -5.70 -4.00 -19.62
C GLY A 196 -7.22 -3.81 -19.68
N ASP A 197 -7.96 -4.93 -19.70
CA ASP A 197 -9.42 -5.01 -19.90
C ASP A 197 -10.25 -4.77 -18.62
N GLY A 198 -9.64 -4.30 -17.54
CA GLY A 198 -10.30 -4.12 -16.24
C GLY A 198 -10.45 -5.40 -15.40
N GLY A 199 -10.10 -6.57 -15.94
CA GLY A 199 -10.13 -7.86 -15.23
C GLY A 199 -8.91 -8.13 -14.36
N GLY A 200 -7.93 -7.20 -14.30
CA GLY A 200 -6.73 -7.33 -13.48
C GLY A 200 -5.67 -8.30 -14.01
N GLY A 201 -5.82 -8.83 -15.21
CA GLY A 201 -4.84 -9.72 -15.85
C GLY A 201 -4.45 -10.90 -14.94
N THR A 202 -3.15 -11.10 -14.73
CA THR A 202 -2.66 -12.16 -13.82
C THR A 202 -3.01 -11.94 -12.35
N ALA A 203 -3.26 -10.71 -11.92
CA ALA A 203 -3.68 -10.41 -10.56
C ALA A 203 -5.17 -10.71 -10.31
N GLY A 204 -5.98 -10.82 -11.38
CA GLY A 204 -7.41 -11.08 -11.31
C GLY A 204 -7.80 -12.57 -11.33
N VAL A 205 -6.84 -13.50 -11.37
CA VAL A 205 -7.14 -14.94 -11.50
C VAL A 205 -7.97 -15.51 -10.33
N ASP A 206 -7.86 -14.91 -9.15
CA ASP A 206 -8.59 -15.31 -7.95
C ASP A 206 -9.79 -14.38 -7.66
N GLY A 207 -10.16 -13.57 -8.65
CA GLY A 207 -11.24 -12.61 -8.54
C GLY A 207 -10.74 -11.18 -8.28
N VAL A 208 -11.68 -10.23 -8.38
CA VAL A 208 -11.44 -8.81 -8.15
C VAL A 208 -12.24 -8.39 -6.92
N LEU A 209 -11.57 -7.98 -5.86
CA LEU A 209 -12.23 -7.48 -4.65
C LEU A 209 -12.63 -6.01 -4.82
N THR A 210 -13.64 -5.58 -4.07
CA THR A 210 -13.96 -4.16 -3.93
C THR A 210 -12.98 -3.51 -2.94
N PRO A 211 -12.74 -2.18 -3.04
CA PRO A 211 -11.98 -1.45 -2.04
C PRO A 211 -12.52 -1.60 -0.62
N GLN A 212 -13.84 -1.71 -0.46
CA GLN A 212 -14.52 -1.89 0.82
C GLN A 212 -14.18 -3.25 1.45
N GLN A 213 -14.18 -4.32 0.67
CA GLN A 213 -13.77 -5.65 1.14
C GLN A 213 -12.32 -5.64 1.62
N VAL A 214 -11.44 -4.94 0.91
CA VAL A 214 -10.04 -4.77 1.35
C VAL A 214 -9.96 -3.99 2.66
N ALA A 215 -10.74 -2.91 2.82
CA ALA A 215 -10.76 -2.13 4.05
C ALA A 215 -11.29 -2.95 5.25
N ASP A 216 -12.25 -3.84 5.03
CA ASP A 216 -12.77 -4.76 6.06
C ASP A 216 -11.69 -5.74 6.54
N GLU A 217 -10.93 -6.33 5.62
CA GLU A 217 -9.78 -7.19 5.96
C GLU A 217 -8.67 -6.42 6.68
N VAL A 218 -8.43 -5.15 6.31
CA VAL A 218 -7.46 -4.29 7.00
C VAL A 218 -7.87 -4.06 8.45
N VAL A 219 -9.11 -3.70 8.73
CA VAL A 219 -9.56 -3.49 10.11
C VAL A 219 -9.43 -4.76 10.93
N THR A 220 -9.79 -5.90 10.36
CA THR A 220 -9.63 -7.22 11.00
C THR A 220 -8.15 -7.51 11.31
N GLY A 221 -7.27 -7.29 10.34
CA GLY A 221 -5.83 -7.51 10.49
C GLY A 221 -5.18 -6.57 11.51
N LEU A 222 -5.57 -5.29 11.51
CA LEU A 222 -5.10 -4.31 12.49
C LEU A 222 -5.56 -4.65 13.91
N ALA A 223 -6.81 -5.08 14.09
CA ALA A 223 -7.32 -5.50 15.40
C ALA A 223 -6.55 -6.71 15.96
N ALA A 224 -6.11 -7.63 15.09
CA ALA A 224 -5.30 -8.78 15.44
C ALA A 224 -3.78 -8.49 15.46
N GLU A 225 -3.36 -7.27 15.16
CA GLU A 225 -1.94 -6.86 15.01
C GLU A 225 -1.15 -7.76 14.05
N GLN A 226 -1.82 -8.20 13.01
CA GLN A 226 -1.26 -9.06 11.98
C GLN A 226 -0.23 -8.31 11.14
N PHE A 227 1.02 -8.80 11.07
CA PHE A 227 2.02 -8.19 10.19
C PHE A 227 1.61 -8.27 8.71
N LEU A 228 1.18 -9.44 8.22
CA LEU A 228 0.86 -9.66 6.81
C LEU A 228 -0.66 -9.78 6.61
N ILE A 229 -1.28 -8.74 6.03
CA ILE A 229 -2.71 -8.70 5.72
C ILE A 229 -2.91 -9.11 4.26
N LEU A 230 -3.59 -10.23 4.04
CA LEU A 230 -3.84 -10.85 2.73
C LEU A 230 -5.34 -10.90 2.45
N PRO A 231 -5.91 -9.88 1.75
CA PRO A 231 -7.34 -9.89 1.40
C PRO A 231 -7.71 -11.08 0.51
N HIS A 232 -6.83 -11.46 -0.44
CA HIS A 232 -6.97 -12.67 -1.24
C HIS A 232 -6.23 -13.82 -0.53
N LYS A 233 -6.98 -14.76 0.01
CA LYS A 233 -6.45 -15.84 0.86
C LYS A 233 -5.51 -16.80 0.09
N GLU A 234 -5.69 -16.91 -1.23
CA GLU A 234 -4.86 -17.72 -2.14
C GLU A 234 -3.39 -17.27 -2.14
N VAL A 235 -3.13 -16.00 -1.88
CA VAL A 235 -1.76 -15.44 -1.81
C VAL A 235 -0.91 -16.18 -0.77
N ALA A 236 -1.48 -16.55 0.37
CA ALA A 236 -0.78 -17.33 1.38
C ALA A 236 -0.33 -18.70 0.85
N ILE A 237 -1.20 -19.40 0.10
CA ILE A 237 -0.91 -20.68 -0.53
C ILE A 237 0.18 -20.53 -1.59
N TYR A 238 0.09 -19.48 -2.42
CA TYR A 238 1.08 -19.24 -3.47
C TYR A 238 2.46 -18.88 -2.88
N ARG A 239 2.49 -18.09 -1.83
CA ARG A 239 3.72 -17.77 -1.10
C ARG A 239 4.38 -19.02 -0.53
N GLN A 240 3.60 -19.93 0.06
CA GLN A 240 4.11 -21.19 0.56
C GLN A 240 4.71 -22.04 -0.58
N ARG A 241 3.98 -22.19 -1.70
CA ARG A 241 4.48 -22.92 -2.88
C ARG A 241 5.77 -22.32 -3.46
N LYS A 242 5.92 -20.98 -3.42
CA LYS A 242 7.13 -20.31 -3.83
C LYS A 242 8.30 -20.62 -2.91
N ALA A 243 8.06 -20.71 -1.59
CA ALA A 243 9.08 -21.03 -0.60
C ALA A 243 9.50 -22.51 -0.65
N ASP A 244 8.57 -23.42 -0.88
CA ASP A 244 8.82 -24.86 -0.90
C ASP A 244 9.67 -25.31 -2.10
N ASP A 245 9.44 -24.71 -3.31
CA ASP A 245 10.16 -25.07 -4.53
C ASP A 245 10.21 -23.86 -5.49
N TYR A 246 11.28 -23.11 -5.40
CA TYR A 246 11.46 -21.86 -6.15
C TYR A 246 11.56 -22.07 -7.66
N ASP A 247 12.22 -23.14 -8.11
CA ASP A 247 12.38 -23.44 -9.54
C ASP A 247 11.05 -23.88 -10.16
N ARG A 248 10.30 -24.71 -9.46
CA ARG A 248 8.94 -25.10 -9.86
C ARG A 248 8.02 -23.86 -9.92
N TRP A 249 8.12 -22.97 -8.94
CA TRP A 249 7.39 -21.71 -8.93
C TRP A 249 7.69 -20.86 -10.16
N LEU A 250 8.97 -20.62 -10.47
CA LEU A 250 9.39 -19.90 -11.66
C LEU A 250 8.89 -20.56 -12.95
N GLY A 251 8.89 -21.90 -13.00
CA GLY A 251 8.30 -22.66 -14.09
C GLY A 251 6.81 -22.39 -14.28
N GLY A 252 6.06 -22.28 -13.18
CA GLY A 252 4.65 -21.90 -13.15
C GLY A 252 4.42 -20.47 -13.64
N MET A 253 5.22 -19.51 -13.15
CA MET A 253 5.13 -18.10 -13.57
C MET A 253 5.44 -17.91 -15.06
N ARG A 254 6.38 -18.68 -15.63
CA ARG A 254 6.63 -18.69 -17.09
C ARG A 254 5.42 -19.22 -17.88
N LYS A 255 4.67 -20.19 -17.36
CA LYS A 255 3.41 -20.66 -17.98
C LYS A 255 2.35 -19.58 -17.92
N LEU A 256 2.23 -18.89 -16.78
CA LEU A 256 1.30 -17.79 -16.58
C LEU A 256 1.61 -16.64 -17.55
N ARG A 257 2.90 -16.28 -17.71
CA ARG A 257 3.35 -15.28 -18.70
C ARG A 257 2.95 -15.64 -20.12
N ARG A 258 3.07 -16.90 -20.53
CA ARG A 258 2.64 -17.33 -21.88
C ARG A 258 1.14 -17.24 -22.09
N ARG A 259 0.34 -17.35 -21.03
CA ARG A 259 -1.13 -17.29 -21.10
C ARG A 259 -1.67 -15.86 -21.08
N PHE A 260 -1.09 -15.00 -20.30
CA PHE A 260 -1.61 -13.65 -20.00
C PHE A 260 -0.63 -12.52 -20.35
N GLY A 261 0.57 -12.86 -20.71
CA GLY A 261 1.56 -11.86 -21.13
C GLY A 261 1.29 -11.36 -22.55
N PRO A 262 1.94 -10.27 -22.93
CA PRO A 262 1.87 -9.78 -24.30
C PRO A 262 2.37 -10.84 -25.30
N PRO A 263 1.97 -10.75 -26.57
CA PRO A 263 2.46 -11.66 -27.62
C PRO A 263 3.98 -11.68 -27.62
N GLN A 264 4.54 -12.88 -27.70
CA GLN A 264 6.00 -13.01 -27.93
C GLN A 264 6.29 -12.67 -29.39
N PRO A 265 7.37 -11.94 -29.69
CA PRO A 265 7.78 -11.68 -31.06
C PRO A 265 8.08 -12.95 -31.83
#